data_3d5b8e5b4be52d54c07ab2bda6cdac04
#
_entry.id   3d5b8e5b4be52d54c07ab2bda6cdac04
#
_cell.length_a   1.000
_cell.length_b   1.000
_cell.length_c   1.000
_cell.angle_alpha   90.00
_cell.angle_beta   90.00
_cell.angle_gamma   90.00
#
_symmetry.space_group_name_H-M   'P 1'
#
loop_
_entity.id
_entity.type
_entity.pdbx_description
1 polymer ?
#
loop_
_entity_poly.entity_id
_entity_poly.type
_entity_poly.pdbx_seq_one_letter_code
_entity_poly.pdbx_strand_id
1 'polypeptide(L)'
;RKPVVENGTLEDDQNRRDFTINALAVCLNGDRFGQLVDPFDGIRDLEEGIIATPLDPDITFSDDPLRMMRCVRFATQLNFDIEPATYDALSRNARRLKIISGERIADEMNKIMLAPHPSKGFYYLHETGLLYLILPELCQLDIVETRNGRAHKNNYYHTLEVLENVCRAASAPDCPSPETHLWIRWAALFHDIGKPRSKRWDNVQGWTFHNHNNIGARMVADIFRRMKLPMDAKMKYVQKLVELHMRPIAIADEEVTDSAVRRLVNDAGDDIDDLMLLCEADITSKNQVRKARFLENFRIVREKIADLRERDYKRLLQPVIDGNEIMEMFHLPPCREVGTLKQVLKNAVLDNEVPNEREPLMVLLMQKAARMGLSVETGG
;
A
#
# COMPACT_ATOMS: atom_id res chain seq x y z
N ARG A 1 -32.15 2.59 -11.02
CA ARG A 1 -33.46 3.31 -10.88
C ARG A 1 -33.19 4.77 -11.18
N LYS A 2 -33.98 5.39 -12.07
CA LYS A 2 -33.98 6.85 -12.20
C LYS A 2 -34.67 7.39 -10.94
N PRO A 3 -34.10 8.37 -10.24
CA PRO A 3 -34.77 8.98 -9.09
C PRO A 3 -36.06 9.65 -9.56
N VAL A 4 -37.16 9.36 -8.88
CA VAL A 4 -38.40 10.13 -9.02
C VAL A 4 -38.19 11.37 -8.18
N VAL A 5 -38.21 12.55 -8.81
CA VAL A 5 -38.07 13.83 -8.12
C VAL A 5 -39.50 14.27 -7.75
N GLU A 6 -39.80 14.28 -6.47
CA GLU A 6 -41.03 14.83 -5.90
C GLU A 6 -40.67 16.12 -5.16
N ASN A 7 -41.63 17.07 -5.16
CA ASN A 7 -41.51 18.29 -4.36
C ASN A 7 -41.64 17.91 -2.88
N GLY A 8 -40.61 18.15 -2.10
CA GLY A 8 -40.57 17.88 -0.66
C GLY A 8 -40.27 19.14 0.14
N THR A 9 -40.54 19.09 1.42
CA THR A 9 -40.14 20.12 2.40
C THR A 9 -38.69 19.92 2.84
N LEU A 10 -38.13 20.90 3.56
CA LEU A 10 -36.82 20.76 4.22
C LEU A 10 -36.82 19.58 5.23
N GLU A 11 -37.92 19.41 5.94
CA GLU A 11 -38.12 18.31 6.88
C GLU A 11 -38.07 16.94 6.17
N ASP A 12 -38.72 16.80 5.02
CA ASP A 12 -38.67 15.57 4.21
C ASP A 12 -37.24 15.27 3.77
N ASP A 13 -36.46 16.29 3.40
CA ASP A 13 -35.04 16.08 3.02
C ASP A 13 -34.19 15.69 4.22
N GLN A 14 -34.34 16.34 5.37
CA GLN A 14 -33.60 16.03 6.60
C GLN A 14 -33.93 14.62 7.12
N ASN A 15 -35.21 14.21 7.07
CA ASN A 15 -35.65 12.86 7.44
C ASN A 15 -35.02 11.75 6.57
N ARG A 16 -34.70 12.05 5.31
CA ARG A 16 -34.10 11.09 4.36
C ARG A 16 -32.58 11.03 4.46
N ARG A 17 -31.93 11.89 5.23
CA ARG A 17 -30.46 11.88 5.39
C ARG A 17 -30.00 10.60 6.08
N ASP A 18 -28.73 10.28 5.87
CA ASP A 18 -28.13 9.07 6.44
C ASP A 18 -27.85 9.21 7.95
N PHE A 19 -27.29 10.36 8.37
CA PHE A 19 -26.90 10.57 9.76
C PHE A 19 -27.27 11.97 10.24
N THR A 20 -27.47 12.11 11.56
CA THR A 20 -27.83 13.36 12.25
C THR A 20 -26.85 14.48 11.92
N ILE A 21 -25.54 14.19 11.95
CA ILE A 21 -24.46 15.14 11.64
C ILE A 21 -24.47 15.62 10.18
N ASN A 22 -25.16 14.92 9.28
CA ASN A 22 -25.33 15.28 7.88
C ASN A 22 -26.71 15.86 7.59
N ALA A 23 -27.60 15.97 8.59
CA ALA A 23 -28.94 16.50 8.48
C ALA A 23 -29.06 17.98 8.91
N LEU A 24 -27.94 18.61 9.23
CA LEU A 24 -27.87 20.02 9.59
C LEU A 24 -28.12 20.90 8.36
N ALA A 25 -28.82 22.01 8.55
CA ALA A 25 -29.03 23.01 7.52
C ALA A 25 -28.89 24.42 8.08
N VAL A 26 -28.49 25.38 7.23
CA VAL A 26 -28.45 26.80 7.56
C VAL A 26 -29.39 27.57 6.63
N CYS A 27 -30.22 28.39 7.19
CA CYS A 27 -31.13 29.26 6.42
C CYS A 27 -30.33 30.39 5.76
N LEU A 28 -30.44 30.50 4.43
CA LEU A 28 -29.77 31.55 3.67
C LEU A 28 -30.67 32.68 3.21
N ASN A 29 -31.95 32.66 3.60
CA ASN A 29 -32.98 33.55 3.08
C ASN A 29 -33.70 34.35 4.17
N GLY A 30 -34.10 35.61 3.83
CA GLY A 30 -34.99 36.44 4.63
C GLY A 30 -34.53 36.70 6.07
N ASP A 31 -35.50 36.86 6.94
CA ASP A 31 -35.26 37.24 8.36
C ASP A 31 -34.60 36.16 9.20
N ARG A 32 -34.48 34.92 8.67
CA ARG A 32 -33.83 33.78 9.33
C ARG A 32 -32.43 33.51 8.79
N PHE A 33 -31.86 34.44 8.05
CA PHE A 33 -30.50 34.28 7.51
C PHE A 33 -29.47 33.92 8.61
N GLY A 34 -28.71 32.85 8.38
CA GLY A 34 -27.74 32.34 9.34
C GLY A 34 -28.31 31.46 10.46
N GLN A 35 -29.64 31.26 10.52
CA GLN A 35 -30.25 30.39 11.52
C GLN A 35 -29.91 28.92 11.21
N LEU A 36 -29.37 28.21 12.19
CA LEU A 36 -29.15 26.77 12.15
C LEU A 36 -30.49 26.03 12.33
N VAL A 37 -30.70 25.00 11.52
CA VAL A 37 -31.83 24.06 11.62
C VAL A 37 -31.24 22.67 11.92
N ASP A 38 -31.46 22.20 13.14
CA ASP A 38 -30.95 20.92 13.65
C ASP A 38 -32.09 20.16 14.37
N PRO A 39 -32.94 19.46 13.63
CA PRO A 39 -34.12 18.77 14.21
C PRO A 39 -33.75 17.46 14.94
N PHE A 40 -32.51 16.97 14.82
CA PHE A 40 -32.09 15.67 15.37
C PHE A 40 -30.93 15.75 16.36
N ASP A 41 -30.63 16.93 16.89
CA ASP A 41 -29.47 17.16 17.78
C ASP A 41 -28.12 16.74 17.17
N GLY A 42 -27.95 16.94 15.84
CA GLY A 42 -26.74 16.56 15.11
C GLY A 42 -25.50 17.32 15.57
N ILE A 43 -25.64 18.54 16.10
CA ILE A 43 -24.54 19.29 16.71
C ILE A 43 -24.05 18.57 17.97
N ARG A 44 -24.95 18.08 18.82
CA ARG A 44 -24.57 17.31 20.01
C ARG A 44 -23.85 16.03 19.61
N ASP A 45 -24.37 15.29 18.63
CA ASP A 45 -23.74 14.06 18.13
C ASP A 45 -22.35 14.34 17.55
N LEU A 46 -22.16 15.49 16.89
CA LEU A 46 -20.88 15.94 16.38
C LEU A 46 -19.88 16.25 17.51
N GLU A 47 -20.33 16.92 18.59
CA GLU A 47 -19.53 17.26 19.77
C GLU A 47 -19.17 16.02 20.59
N GLU A 48 -20.09 15.08 20.73
CA GLU A 48 -19.91 13.82 21.46
C GLU A 48 -19.15 12.77 20.62
N GLY A 49 -18.96 12.99 19.32
CA GLY A 49 -18.29 12.06 18.42
C GLY A 49 -19.11 10.81 18.13
N ILE A 50 -20.40 10.98 17.85
CA ILE A 50 -21.36 9.88 17.62
C ILE A 50 -21.89 9.89 16.21
N ILE A 51 -22.02 8.71 15.60
CA ILE A 51 -22.73 8.46 14.33
C ILE A 51 -24.08 7.82 14.67
N ALA A 52 -25.16 8.57 14.45
CA ALA A 52 -26.53 8.13 14.66
C ALA A 52 -27.41 8.45 13.44
N THR A 53 -28.43 7.64 13.18
CA THR A 53 -29.42 7.92 12.13
C THR A 53 -30.47 8.93 12.60
N PRO A 54 -31.01 9.81 11.72
CA PRO A 54 -32.06 10.77 12.08
C PRO A 54 -33.36 10.09 12.57
N LEU A 55 -33.70 8.99 11.93
CA LEU A 55 -34.87 8.18 12.25
C LEU A 55 -34.45 6.74 12.57
N ASP A 56 -35.41 5.83 12.64
CA ASP A 56 -35.18 4.40 12.84
C ASP A 56 -34.07 3.88 11.88
N PRO A 57 -32.97 3.35 12.42
CA PRO A 57 -31.85 2.88 11.61
C PRO A 57 -32.23 1.71 10.68
N ASP A 58 -33.20 0.86 11.04
CA ASP A 58 -33.65 -0.22 10.17
C ASP A 58 -34.35 0.33 8.90
N ILE A 59 -35.10 1.41 9.02
CA ILE A 59 -35.69 2.12 7.87
C ILE A 59 -34.59 2.75 7.04
N THR A 60 -33.70 3.50 7.69
CA THR A 60 -32.57 4.20 7.03
C THR A 60 -31.69 3.27 6.20
N PHE A 61 -31.34 2.09 6.72
CA PHE A 61 -30.52 1.09 6.04
C PHE A 61 -31.33 0.25 5.03
N SER A 62 -32.64 0.17 5.20
CA SER A 62 -33.54 -0.47 4.25
C SER A 62 -33.70 0.36 2.97
N ASP A 63 -33.77 1.68 3.10
CA ASP A 63 -33.94 2.62 1.97
C ASP A 63 -32.70 2.64 1.06
N ASP A 64 -31.52 2.76 1.62
CA ASP A 64 -30.24 2.62 0.90
C ASP A 64 -29.24 1.83 1.75
N PRO A 65 -29.05 0.52 1.49
CA PRO A 65 -28.13 -0.31 2.24
C PRO A 65 -26.65 0.13 2.16
N LEU A 66 -26.26 0.98 1.19
CA LEU A 66 -24.92 1.57 1.18
C LEU A 66 -24.68 2.45 2.40
N ARG A 67 -25.72 2.98 3.03
CA ARG A 67 -25.60 3.78 4.26
C ARG A 67 -24.94 3.00 5.41
N MET A 68 -25.03 1.67 5.41
CA MET A 68 -24.27 0.83 6.35
C MET A 68 -22.76 0.99 6.16
N MET A 69 -22.28 0.96 4.91
CA MET A 69 -20.86 1.21 4.61
C MET A 69 -20.46 2.65 4.93
N ARG A 70 -21.34 3.61 4.65
CA ARG A 70 -21.12 5.02 4.98
C ARG A 70 -21.06 5.24 6.50
N CYS A 71 -21.88 4.54 7.29
CA CYS A 71 -21.84 4.55 8.76
C CYS A 71 -20.45 4.18 9.26
N VAL A 72 -19.95 3.02 8.86
CA VAL A 72 -18.62 2.55 9.22
C VAL A 72 -17.54 3.51 8.71
N ARG A 73 -17.67 4.02 7.50
CA ARG A 73 -16.71 4.99 6.95
C ARG A 73 -16.65 6.27 7.78
N PHE A 74 -17.77 6.89 8.10
CA PHE A 74 -17.77 8.13 8.89
C PHE A 74 -17.24 7.90 10.30
N ALA A 75 -17.65 6.79 10.96
CA ALA A 75 -17.11 6.42 12.26
C ALA A 75 -15.58 6.27 12.23
N THR A 76 -15.05 5.72 11.13
CA THR A 76 -13.60 5.54 10.95
C THR A 76 -12.88 6.84 10.62
N GLN A 77 -13.38 7.62 9.65
CA GLN A 77 -12.74 8.85 9.19
C GLN A 77 -12.72 9.95 10.25
N LEU A 78 -13.82 10.09 11.01
CA LEU A 78 -13.97 11.09 12.06
C LEU A 78 -13.48 10.59 13.42
N ASN A 79 -13.15 9.31 13.51
CA ASN A 79 -12.86 8.61 14.77
C ASN A 79 -14.00 8.70 15.78
N PHE A 80 -15.25 8.65 15.29
CA PHE A 80 -16.48 8.67 16.08
C PHE A 80 -16.93 7.27 16.44
N ASP A 81 -17.73 7.14 17.50
CA ASP A 81 -18.39 5.89 17.83
C ASP A 81 -19.76 5.80 17.17
N ILE A 82 -20.27 4.59 16.99
CA ILE A 82 -21.59 4.37 16.41
C ILE A 82 -22.58 4.22 17.56
N GLU A 83 -23.69 4.97 17.49
CA GLU A 83 -24.78 4.87 18.44
C GLU A 83 -25.30 3.41 18.54
N PRO A 84 -25.58 2.88 19.76
CA PRO A 84 -25.88 1.44 19.94
C PRO A 84 -27.01 0.90 19.07
N ALA A 85 -28.14 1.62 18.94
CA ALA A 85 -29.27 1.15 18.11
C ALA A 85 -28.91 1.15 16.62
N THR A 86 -28.15 2.15 16.17
CA THR A 86 -27.58 2.23 14.81
C THR A 86 -26.60 1.09 14.56
N TYR A 87 -25.71 0.79 15.53
CA TYR A 87 -24.75 -0.32 15.44
C TYR A 87 -25.46 -1.67 15.31
N ASP A 88 -26.45 -1.96 16.16
CA ASP A 88 -27.20 -3.21 16.13
C ASP A 88 -27.96 -3.38 14.79
N ALA A 89 -28.47 -2.28 14.23
CA ALA A 89 -29.16 -2.30 12.95
C ALA A 89 -28.21 -2.65 11.77
N LEU A 90 -26.90 -2.34 11.85
CA LEU A 90 -25.92 -2.78 10.85
C LEU A 90 -25.93 -4.31 10.71
N SER A 91 -25.89 -5.03 11.84
CA SER A 91 -25.91 -6.50 11.84
C SER A 91 -27.25 -7.06 11.31
N ARG A 92 -28.38 -6.48 11.75
CA ARG A 92 -29.72 -6.92 11.31
C ARG A 92 -29.92 -6.76 9.81
N ASN A 93 -29.40 -5.69 9.24
CA ASN A 93 -29.59 -5.32 7.83
C ASN A 93 -28.44 -5.77 6.92
N ALA A 94 -27.34 -6.35 7.45
CA ALA A 94 -26.13 -6.67 6.71
C ALA A 94 -26.39 -7.37 5.36
N ARG A 95 -27.30 -8.35 5.32
CA ARG A 95 -27.63 -9.12 4.11
C ARG A 95 -28.15 -8.26 2.95
N ARG A 96 -28.70 -7.08 3.23
CA ARG A 96 -29.19 -6.16 2.21
C ARG A 96 -28.05 -5.53 1.40
N LEU A 97 -26.81 -5.57 1.91
CA LEU A 97 -25.65 -5.08 1.17
C LEU A 97 -25.45 -5.79 -0.19
N LYS A 98 -25.98 -7.01 -0.34
CA LYS A 98 -25.92 -7.78 -1.59
C LYS A 98 -26.60 -7.11 -2.79
N ILE A 99 -27.50 -6.16 -2.58
CA ILE A 99 -28.17 -5.43 -3.67
C ILE A 99 -27.35 -4.25 -4.18
N ILE A 100 -26.29 -3.86 -3.47
CA ILE A 100 -25.42 -2.75 -3.84
C ILE A 100 -24.37 -3.23 -4.83
N SER A 101 -24.06 -2.39 -5.82
CA SER A 101 -23.03 -2.71 -6.80
C SER A 101 -21.64 -2.77 -6.16
N GLY A 102 -20.78 -3.65 -6.69
CA GLY A 102 -19.43 -3.83 -6.19
C GLY A 102 -18.62 -2.54 -6.24
N GLU A 103 -18.81 -1.71 -7.26
CA GLU A 103 -18.11 -0.43 -7.45
C GLU A 103 -18.42 0.55 -6.31
N ARG A 104 -19.70 0.64 -5.88
CA ARG A 104 -20.09 1.51 -4.76
C ARG A 104 -19.50 1.01 -3.44
N ILE A 105 -19.47 -0.30 -3.23
CA ILE A 105 -18.85 -0.91 -2.05
C ILE A 105 -17.33 -0.66 -2.06
N ALA A 106 -16.66 -0.85 -3.20
CA ALA A 106 -15.23 -0.62 -3.35
C ALA A 106 -14.84 0.85 -3.06
N ASP A 107 -15.67 1.80 -3.50
CA ASP A 107 -15.44 3.23 -3.23
C ASP A 107 -15.49 3.53 -1.72
N GLU A 108 -16.48 3.02 -1.00
CA GLU A 108 -16.56 3.18 0.45
C GLU A 108 -15.41 2.44 1.18
N MET A 109 -15.04 1.24 0.73
CA MET A 109 -13.89 0.49 1.27
C MET A 109 -12.58 1.26 1.08
N ASN A 110 -12.34 1.87 -0.08
CA ASN A 110 -11.16 2.68 -0.32
C ASN A 110 -11.12 3.92 0.59
N LYS A 111 -12.28 4.54 0.86
CA LYS A 111 -12.38 5.67 1.79
C LYS A 111 -12.11 5.24 3.24
N ILE A 112 -12.58 4.05 3.65
CA ILE A 112 -12.24 3.47 4.97
C ILE A 112 -10.74 3.20 5.02
N MET A 113 -10.16 2.60 3.99
CA MET A 113 -8.74 2.29 3.89
C MET A 113 -7.86 3.55 3.99
N LEU A 114 -8.31 4.69 3.46
CA LEU A 114 -7.60 5.97 3.51
C LEU A 114 -7.78 6.75 4.82
N ALA A 115 -8.63 6.28 5.73
CA ALA A 115 -8.79 6.92 7.04
C ALA A 115 -7.48 6.87 7.86
N PRO A 116 -7.33 7.75 8.87
CA PRO A 116 -6.16 7.74 9.75
C PRO A 116 -5.96 6.40 10.49
N HIS A 117 -7.04 5.78 10.92
CA HIS A 117 -7.06 4.50 11.65
C HIS A 117 -8.04 3.51 11.00
N PRO A 118 -7.68 2.92 9.83
CA PRO A 118 -8.59 2.05 9.09
C PRO A 118 -8.96 0.77 9.84
N SER A 119 -8.15 0.31 10.80
CA SER A 119 -8.42 -0.87 11.62
C SER A 119 -9.74 -0.75 12.38
N LYS A 120 -10.13 0.45 12.83
CA LYS A 120 -11.43 0.72 13.46
C LYS A 120 -12.59 0.35 12.53
N GLY A 121 -12.49 0.73 11.26
CA GLY A 121 -13.48 0.39 10.24
C GLY A 121 -13.57 -1.11 9.98
N PHE A 122 -12.43 -1.78 9.87
CA PHE A 122 -12.40 -3.24 9.70
C PHE A 122 -12.94 -3.98 10.92
N TYR A 123 -12.70 -3.47 12.12
CA TYR A 123 -13.30 -4.01 13.33
C TYR A 123 -14.84 -3.93 13.26
N TYR A 124 -15.42 -2.77 12.97
CA TYR A 124 -16.87 -2.62 12.81
C TYR A 124 -17.44 -3.51 11.71
N LEU A 125 -16.78 -3.56 10.53
CA LEU A 125 -17.22 -4.41 9.43
C LEU A 125 -17.23 -5.90 9.80
N HIS A 126 -16.23 -6.34 10.58
CA HIS A 126 -16.12 -7.73 11.03
C HIS A 126 -17.21 -8.08 12.05
N GLU A 127 -17.34 -7.30 13.12
CA GLU A 127 -18.29 -7.55 14.21
C GLU A 127 -19.75 -7.51 13.75
N THR A 128 -20.07 -6.65 12.78
CA THR A 128 -21.44 -6.54 12.22
C THR A 128 -21.73 -7.56 11.12
N GLY A 129 -20.75 -8.37 10.72
CA GLY A 129 -20.89 -9.35 9.64
C GLY A 129 -20.88 -8.78 8.23
N LEU A 130 -20.72 -7.46 8.06
CA LEU A 130 -20.60 -6.81 6.76
C LEU A 130 -19.35 -7.29 6.02
N LEU A 131 -18.22 -7.47 6.73
CA LEU A 131 -16.96 -7.91 6.14
C LEU A 131 -17.07 -9.30 5.50
N TYR A 132 -17.84 -10.22 6.09
CA TYR A 132 -18.05 -11.56 5.55
C TYR A 132 -18.71 -11.54 4.17
N LEU A 133 -19.55 -10.53 3.89
CA LEU A 133 -20.21 -10.38 2.60
C LEU A 133 -19.30 -9.75 1.53
N ILE A 134 -18.28 -9.00 1.94
CA ILE A 134 -17.37 -8.24 1.08
C ILE A 134 -16.07 -9.03 0.85
N LEU A 135 -15.43 -9.44 1.94
CA LEU A 135 -14.11 -10.08 2.00
C LEU A 135 -14.11 -11.29 2.94
N PRO A 136 -14.83 -12.37 2.61
CA PRO A 136 -14.90 -13.57 3.44
C PRO A 136 -13.53 -14.18 3.71
N GLU A 137 -12.56 -14.03 2.79
CA GLU A 137 -11.21 -14.53 2.94
C GLU A 137 -10.48 -13.87 4.11
N LEU A 138 -10.72 -12.59 4.35
CA LEU A 138 -10.13 -11.88 5.48
C LEU A 138 -10.70 -12.37 6.82
N CYS A 139 -12.00 -12.69 6.86
CA CYS A 139 -12.64 -13.26 8.06
C CYS A 139 -12.08 -14.64 8.41
N GLN A 140 -11.56 -15.41 7.44
CA GLN A 140 -10.92 -16.70 7.71
C GLN A 140 -9.63 -16.58 8.52
N LEU A 141 -8.99 -15.41 8.54
CA LEU A 141 -7.80 -15.16 9.35
C LEU A 141 -8.10 -15.10 10.86
N ASP A 142 -9.36 -14.86 11.25
CA ASP A 142 -9.81 -14.83 12.65
C ASP A 142 -9.96 -16.23 13.26
N ILE A 143 -10.03 -17.28 12.45
CA ILE A 143 -10.22 -18.65 12.91
C ILE A 143 -8.92 -19.17 13.53
N VAL A 144 -8.91 -19.32 14.86
CA VAL A 144 -7.81 -19.89 15.63
C VAL A 144 -8.12 -21.32 16.01
N GLU A 145 -7.26 -22.24 15.60
CA GLU A 145 -7.36 -23.66 15.96
C GLU A 145 -6.30 -24.04 16.98
N THR A 146 -6.70 -24.87 17.94
CA THR A 146 -5.81 -25.45 18.94
C THR A 146 -5.67 -26.95 18.70
N ARG A 147 -4.44 -27.45 18.60
CA ARG A 147 -4.13 -28.87 18.49
C ARG A 147 -2.97 -29.22 19.42
N ASN A 148 -3.12 -30.27 20.21
CA ASN A 148 -2.11 -30.70 21.18
C ASN A 148 -1.62 -29.58 22.11
N GLY A 149 -2.53 -28.71 22.55
CA GLY A 149 -2.22 -27.55 23.40
C GLY A 149 -1.49 -26.41 22.70
N ARG A 150 -1.26 -26.48 21.39
CA ARG A 150 -0.63 -25.42 20.60
C ARG A 150 -1.66 -24.73 19.71
N ALA A 151 -1.88 -23.44 19.95
CA ALA A 151 -2.68 -22.57 19.09
C ALA A 151 -1.76 -21.70 18.21
N HIS A 152 -2.22 -21.35 17.02
CA HIS A 152 -1.53 -20.30 16.26
C HIS A 152 -2.04 -18.91 16.68
N LYS A 153 -1.30 -17.86 16.29
CA LYS A 153 -1.70 -16.45 16.50
C LYS A 153 -2.99 -16.18 15.72
N ASN A 154 -3.85 -15.32 16.26
CA ASN A 154 -4.95 -14.76 15.49
C ASN A 154 -4.38 -13.86 14.40
N ASN A 155 -4.51 -14.29 13.14
CA ASN A 155 -3.92 -13.59 12.01
C ASN A 155 -4.76 -12.38 11.59
N TYR A 156 -6.05 -12.31 11.90
CA TYR A 156 -6.90 -11.16 11.60
C TYR A 156 -6.44 -9.91 12.36
N TYR A 157 -6.36 -9.98 13.69
CA TYR A 157 -5.91 -8.85 14.50
C TYR A 157 -4.45 -8.49 14.24
N HIS A 158 -3.62 -9.48 13.94
CA HIS A 158 -2.26 -9.23 13.45
C HIS A 158 -2.26 -8.40 12.17
N THR A 159 -3.09 -8.78 11.19
CA THR A 159 -3.20 -8.05 9.91
C THR A 159 -3.66 -6.60 10.13
N LEU A 160 -4.58 -6.36 11.06
CA LEU A 160 -5.01 -5.00 11.42
C LEU A 160 -3.87 -4.20 12.08
N GLU A 161 -3.06 -4.82 12.92
CA GLU A 161 -1.87 -4.19 13.53
C GLU A 161 -0.84 -3.81 12.46
N VAL A 162 -0.59 -4.69 11.49
CA VAL A 162 0.31 -4.42 10.34
C VAL A 162 -0.24 -3.26 9.50
N LEU A 163 -1.54 -3.23 9.22
CA LEU A 163 -2.18 -2.14 8.50
C LEU A 163 -1.97 -0.79 9.22
N GLU A 164 -2.17 -0.71 10.54
CA GLU A 164 -1.92 0.50 11.32
C GLU A 164 -0.44 0.92 11.31
N ASN A 165 0.48 -0.05 11.36
CA ASN A 165 1.91 0.23 11.28
C ASN A 165 2.28 0.83 9.91
N VAL A 166 1.73 0.29 8.81
CA VAL A 166 1.91 0.85 7.46
C VAL A 166 1.31 2.24 7.37
N CYS A 167 0.12 2.49 7.91
CA CYS A 167 -0.50 3.81 7.89
C CYS A 167 0.37 4.85 8.59
N ARG A 168 0.94 4.50 9.73
CA ARG A 168 1.83 5.37 10.51
C ARG A 168 3.13 5.67 9.77
N ALA A 169 3.75 4.66 9.19
CA ALA A 169 4.99 4.80 8.43
C ALA A 169 4.77 5.57 7.12
N ALA A 170 3.69 5.30 6.39
CA ALA A 170 3.35 5.98 5.15
C ALA A 170 2.95 7.45 5.35
N SER A 171 2.58 7.85 6.56
CA SER A 171 2.26 9.24 6.91
C SER A 171 3.46 10.04 7.42
N ALA A 172 4.64 9.42 7.52
CA ALA A 172 5.86 10.11 7.93
C ALA A 172 6.31 11.10 6.84
N PRO A 173 6.87 12.26 7.21
CA PRO A 173 7.29 13.30 6.26
C PRO A 173 8.33 12.84 5.23
N ASP A 174 9.13 11.85 5.60
CA ASP A 174 10.20 11.24 4.81
C ASP A 174 9.79 9.94 4.10
N CYS A 175 8.49 9.65 4.04
CA CYS A 175 8.00 8.48 3.31
C CYS A 175 8.33 8.57 1.81
N PRO A 176 9.02 7.59 1.22
CA PRO A 176 9.48 7.65 -0.15
C PRO A 176 8.38 7.55 -1.21
N SER A 177 7.19 7.06 -0.85
CA SER A 177 6.11 6.77 -1.79
C SER A 177 4.74 7.31 -1.36
N PRO A 178 4.55 8.63 -1.21
CA PRO A 178 3.28 9.20 -0.76
C PRO A 178 2.10 8.91 -1.70
N GLU A 179 2.33 8.71 -3.00
CA GLU A 179 1.28 8.48 -4.00
C GLU A 179 0.69 7.06 -3.97
N THR A 180 1.41 6.10 -3.39
CA THR A 180 1.01 4.69 -3.32
C THR A 180 0.29 4.31 -2.03
N HIS A 181 0.00 5.28 -1.14
CA HIS A 181 -0.53 5.03 0.21
C HIS A 181 -1.76 4.10 0.25
N LEU A 182 -2.69 4.21 -0.70
CA LEU A 182 -3.86 3.32 -0.74
C LEU A 182 -3.45 1.87 -1.03
N TRP A 183 -2.58 1.66 -2.00
CA TRP A 183 -2.29 0.31 -2.49
C TRP A 183 -1.33 -0.46 -1.60
N ILE A 184 -0.42 0.21 -0.90
CA ILE A 184 0.40 -0.43 0.13
C ILE A 184 -0.46 -0.83 1.35
N ARG A 185 -1.50 -0.04 1.70
CA ARG A 185 -2.46 -0.42 2.73
C ARG A 185 -3.26 -1.66 2.34
N TRP A 186 -3.68 -1.78 1.06
CA TRP A 186 -4.27 -3.00 0.53
C TRP A 186 -3.30 -4.19 0.55
N ALA A 187 -2.01 -3.97 0.24
CA ALA A 187 -0.99 -5.01 0.35
C ALA A 187 -0.81 -5.45 1.81
N ALA A 188 -0.80 -4.53 2.77
CA ALA A 188 -0.76 -4.83 4.20
C ALA A 188 -1.98 -5.66 4.65
N LEU A 189 -3.18 -5.32 4.16
CA LEU A 189 -4.38 -6.09 4.46
C LEU A 189 -4.36 -7.51 3.88
N PHE A 190 -3.64 -7.73 2.78
CA PHE A 190 -3.61 -9.00 2.07
C PHE A 190 -2.32 -9.80 2.23
N HIS A 191 -1.29 -9.29 2.93
CA HIS A 191 0.00 -9.98 3.02
C HIS A 191 -0.13 -11.44 3.50
N ASP A 192 -1.00 -11.67 4.45
CA ASP A 192 -1.25 -12.97 5.08
C ASP A 192 -2.52 -13.69 4.60
N ILE A 193 -3.22 -13.16 3.59
CA ILE A 193 -4.53 -13.68 3.13
C ILE A 193 -4.48 -15.15 2.67
N GLY A 194 -3.30 -15.64 2.32
CA GLY A 194 -3.07 -17.04 1.91
C GLY A 194 -2.92 -18.01 3.08
N LYS A 195 -2.76 -17.56 4.32
CA LYS A 195 -2.51 -18.43 5.49
C LYS A 195 -3.59 -19.48 5.72
N PRO A 196 -4.90 -19.18 5.67
CA PRO A 196 -5.92 -20.20 5.86
C PRO A 196 -5.82 -21.36 4.87
N ARG A 197 -5.48 -21.06 3.60
CA ARG A 197 -5.35 -22.09 2.55
C ARG A 197 -4.05 -22.88 2.62
N SER A 198 -2.99 -22.31 3.20
CA SER A 198 -1.68 -22.95 3.35
C SER A 198 -1.52 -23.69 4.68
N LYS A 199 -2.43 -23.47 5.62
CA LYS A 199 -2.35 -24.02 6.98
C LYS A 199 -2.20 -25.54 7.00
N ARG A 200 -1.17 -26.06 7.69
CA ARG A 200 -0.89 -27.47 7.89
C ARG A 200 -0.41 -27.70 9.32
N TRP A 201 -0.64 -28.90 9.80
CA TRP A 201 -0.10 -29.35 11.08
C TRP A 201 1.18 -30.17 10.85
N ASP A 202 2.25 -29.78 11.49
CA ASP A 202 3.50 -30.51 11.60
C ASP A 202 3.66 -31.01 13.03
N ASN A 203 4.11 -32.27 13.21
CA ASN A 203 4.19 -32.89 14.55
C ASN A 203 5.32 -32.29 15.41
N VAL A 204 6.33 -31.66 14.79
CA VAL A 204 7.47 -31.05 15.47
C VAL A 204 7.25 -29.54 15.65
N GLN A 205 6.93 -28.85 14.55
CA GLN A 205 6.81 -27.39 14.51
C GLN A 205 5.44 -26.90 14.99
N GLY A 206 4.39 -27.72 14.92
CA GLY A 206 3.01 -27.33 15.16
C GLY A 206 2.35 -26.78 13.90
N TRP A 207 1.59 -25.69 14.02
CA TRP A 207 0.95 -25.05 12.88
C TRP A 207 1.97 -24.36 11.96
N THR A 208 1.92 -24.70 10.68
CA THR A 208 2.78 -24.12 9.63
C THR A 208 1.94 -23.52 8.52
N PHE A 209 2.51 -22.50 7.83
CA PHE A 209 1.82 -21.72 6.78
C PHE A 209 2.73 -21.56 5.55
N HIS A 210 3.45 -22.60 5.17
CA HIS A 210 4.40 -22.54 4.06
C HIS A 210 3.71 -22.11 2.77
N ASN A 211 4.39 -21.29 2.00
CA ASN A 211 3.95 -20.78 0.68
C ASN A 211 2.67 -19.92 0.70
N HIS A 212 2.27 -19.39 1.89
CA HIS A 212 1.08 -18.53 2.00
C HIS A 212 1.19 -17.25 1.17
N ASN A 213 2.39 -16.72 1.00
CA ASN A 213 2.68 -15.55 0.19
C ASN A 213 2.33 -15.74 -1.29
N ASN A 214 2.77 -16.85 -1.91
CA ASN A 214 2.42 -17.17 -3.30
C ASN A 214 0.91 -17.49 -3.47
N ILE A 215 0.32 -18.17 -2.49
CA ILE A 215 -1.12 -18.44 -2.48
C ILE A 215 -1.89 -17.12 -2.36
N GLY A 216 -1.48 -16.25 -1.43
CA GLY A 216 -2.08 -14.93 -1.23
C GLY A 216 -2.01 -14.06 -2.48
N ALA A 217 -0.84 -13.99 -3.12
CA ALA A 217 -0.65 -13.24 -4.36
C ALA A 217 -1.61 -13.68 -5.48
N ARG A 218 -1.85 -14.99 -5.63
CA ARG A 218 -2.84 -15.49 -6.60
C ARG A 218 -4.27 -15.10 -6.22
N MET A 219 -4.60 -15.08 -4.93
CA MET A 219 -5.92 -14.68 -4.45
C MET A 219 -6.21 -13.19 -4.72
N VAL A 220 -5.19 -12.32 -4.72
CA VAL A 220 -5.36 -10.87 -4.94
C VAL A 220 -6.11 -10.58 -6.23
N ALA A 221 -5.76 -11.22 -7.35
CA ALA A 221 -6.42 -10.98 -8.64
C ALA A 221 -7.92 -11.32 -8.61
N ASP A 222 -8.29 -12.43 -7.96
CA ASP A 222 -9.69 -12.85 -7.85
C ASP A 222 -10.49 -11.94 -6.91
N ILE A 223 -9.87 -11.51 -5.80
CA ILE A 223 -10.46 -10.55 -4.87
C ILE A 223 -10.69 -9.21 -5.55
N PHE A 224 -9.68 -8.65 -6.24
CA PHE A 224 -9.78 -7.38 -6.97
C PHE A 224 -10.90 -7.40 -7.99
N ARG A 225 -10.98 -8.47 -8.79
CA ARG A 225 -12.04 -8.66 -9.80
C ARG A 225 -13.44 -8.70 -9.17
N ARG A 226 -13.59 -9.47 -8.09
CA ARG A 226 -14.87 -9.60 -7.37
C ARG A 226 -15.29 -8.29 -6.73
N MET A 227 -14.35 -7.58 -6.11
CA MET A 227 -14.57 -6.30 -5.45
C MET A 227 -14.66 -5.11 -6.42
N LYS A 228 -14.43 -5.32 -7.73
CA LYS A 228 -14.40 -4.24 -8.72
C LYS A 228 -13.28 -3.20 -8.47
N LEU A 229 -12.20 -3.63 -7.88
CA LEU A 229 -10.96 -2.85 -7.77
C LEU A 229 -10.20 -2.84 -9.12
N PRO A 230 -9.30 -1.87 -9.36
CA PRO A 230 -8.57 -1.76 -10.62
C PRO A 230 -7.73 -3.01 -10.93
N MET A 231 -7.86 -3.55 -12.16
CA MET A 231 -7.14 -4.74 -12.64
C MET A 231 -5.86 -4.40 -13.42
N ASP A 232 -5.27 -3.25 -13.16
CA ASP A 232 -4.11 -2.66 -13.84
C ASP A 232 -2.79 -2.85 -13.05
N ALA A 233 -1.86 -1.92 -13.21
CA ALA A 233 -0.59 -1.89 -12.47
C ALA A 233 -0.77 -1.91 -10.95
N LYS A 234 -1.87 -1.35 -10.43
CA LYS A 234 -2.18 -1.30 -8.99
C LYS A 234 -2.40 -2.70 -8.41
N MET A 235 -3.16 -3.54 -9.14
CA MET A 235 -3.35 -4.94 -8.75
C MET A 235 -2.03 -5.71 -8.78
N LYS A 236 -1.21 -5.51 -9.83
CA LYS A 236 0.11 -6.17 -9.95
C LYS A 236 1.07 -5.73 -8.84
N TYR A 237 1.02 -4.45 -8.46
CA TYR A 237 1.78 -3.91 -7.33
C TYR A 237 1.41 -4.62 -6.03
N VAL A 238 0.11 -4.71 -5.70
CA VAL A 238 -0.36 -5.42 -4.49
C VAL A 238 0.05 -6.89 -4.52
N GLN A 239 -0.13 -7.57 -5.68
CA GLN A 239 0.32 -8.96 -5.85
C GLN A 239 1.82 -9.13 -5.57
N LYS A 240 2.65 -8.26 -6.13
CA LYS A 240 4.11 -8.30 -5.97
C LYS A 240 4.49 -8.14 -4.50
N LEU A 241 3.94 -7.16 -3.79
CA LEU A 241 4.23 -6.96 -2.37
C LEU A 241 3.79 -8.16 -1.53
N VAL A 242 2.61 -8.71 -1.77
CA VAL A 242 2.12 -9.92 -1.09
C VAL A 242 3.02 -11.13 -1.39
N GLU A 243 3.48 -11.30 -2.61
CA GLU A 243 4.37 -12.41 -2.99
C GLU A 243 5.73 -12.31 -2.30
N LEU A 244 6.30 -11.10 -2.25
CA LEU A 244 7.68 -10.88 -1.83
C LEU A 244 7.83 -10.60 -0.34
N HIS A 245 6.75 -10.33 0.43
CA HIS A 245 6.84 -9.83 1.81
C HIS A 245 7.68 -10.71 2.75
N MET A 246 7.77 -12.02 2.50
CA MET A 246 8.58 -12.93 3.31
C MET A 246 10.08 -12.87 3.00
N ARG A 247 10.49 -12.34 1.83
CA ARG A 247 11.90 -12.38 1.40
C ARG A 247 12.82 -11.48 2.22
N PRO A 248 12.49 -10.20 2.49
CA PRO A 248 13.33 -9.37 3.36
C PRO A 248 13.50 -9.97 4.75
N ILE A 249 12.45 -10.59 5.30
CA ILE A 249 12.49 -11.26 6.60
C ILE A 249 13.48 -12.44 6.58
N ALA A 250 13.40 -13.29 5.54
CA ALA A 250 14.31 -14.43 5.39
C ALA A 250 15.77 -13.98 5.24
N ILE A 251 16.04 -12.94 4.44
CA ILE A 251 17.39 -12.38 4.29
C ILE A 251 17.90 -11.79 5.61
N ALA A 252 17.02 -11.16 6.40
CA ALA A 252 17.40 -10.57 7.68
C ALA A 252 17.62 -11.61 8.79
N ASP A 253 17.05 -12.82 8.69
CA ASP A 253 17.25 -13.91 9.65
C ASP A 253 18.59 -14.67 9.44
N GLU A 254 19.14 -14.61 8.23
CA GLU A 254 20.38 -15.23 7.82
C GLU A 254 21.54 -14.22 7.72
N GLU A 255 22.71 -14.67 7.30
CA GLU A 255 23.79 -13.75 6.93
C GLU A 255 23.42 -12.99 5.66
N VAL A 256 23.30 -11.65 5.77
CA VAL A 256 22.87 -10.77 4.68
C VAL A 256 23.95 -10.70 3.59
N THR A 257 23.81 -11.50 2.54
CA THR A 257 24.75 -11.51 1.41
C THR A 257 24.36 -10.51 0.31
N ASP A 258 25.35 -9.96 -0.38
CA ASP A 258 25.11 -9.04 -1.52
C ASP A 258 24.30 -9.70 -2.65
N SER A 259 24.48 -11.00 -2.87
CA SER A 259 23.74 -11.73 -3.90
C SER A 259 22.24 -11.87 -3.56
N ALA A 260 21.92 -12.11 -2.29
CA ALA A 260 20.52 -12.19 -1.82
C ALA A 260 19.82 -10.83 -1.94
N VAL A 261 20.51 -9.76 -1.50
CA VAL A 261 19.99 -8.39 -1.62
C VAL A 261 19.83 -7.98 -3.08
N ARG A 262 20.77 -8.30 -3.96
CA ARG A 262 20.67 -8.00 -5.39
C ARG A 262 19.48 -8.69 -6.05
N ARG A 263 19.20 -9.96 -5.70
CA ARG A 263 18.00 -10.66 -6.18
C ARG A 263 16.72 -9.99 -5.68
N LEU A 264 16.70 -9.60 -4.41
CA LEU A 264 15.55 -8.88 -3.84
C LEU A 264 15.28 -7.58 -4.58
N VAL A 265 16.31 -6.76 -4.79
CA VAL A 265 16.20 -5.49 -5.55
C VAL A 265 15.73 -5.73 -6.98
N ASN A 266 16.26 -6.75 -7.65
CA ASN A 266 15.84 -7.09 -9.02
C ASN A 266 14.37 -7.51 -9.10
N ASP A 267 13.90 -8.32 -8.16
CA ASP A 267 12.53 -8.85 -8.16
C ASP A 267 11.49 -7.79 -7.72
N ALA A 268 11.86 -6.93 -6.77
CA ALA A 268 11.00 -5.84 -6.30
C ALA A 268 10.99 -4.65 -7.28
N GLY A 269 12.13 -4.39 -7.95
CA GLY A 269 12.29 -3.22 -8.83
C GLY A 269 12.09 -1.91 -8.08
N ASP A 270 11.30 -1.00 -8.66
CA ASP A 270 11.01 0.31 -8.08
C ASP A 270 10.20 0.24 -6.76
N ASP A 271 9.53 -0.89 -6.49
CA ASP A 271 8.68 -1.07 -5.30
C ASP A 271 9.47 -1.57 -4.07
N ILE A 272 10.82 -1.59 -4.12
CA ILE A 272 11.65 -2.14 -3.04
C ILE A 272 11.49 -1.39 -1.71
N ASP A 273 11.32 -0.07 -1.74
CA ASP A 273 11.16 0.73 -0.54
C ASP A 273 9.82 0.47 0.15
N ASP A 274 8.74 0.31 -0.64
CA ASP A 274 7.41 -0.06 -0.16
C ASP A 274 7.38 -1.50 0.37
N LEU A 275 8.12 -2.41 -0.28
CA LEU A 275 8.27 -3.79 0.21
C LEU A 275 8.98 -3.81 1.57
N MET A 276 10.05 -3.05 1.74
CA MET A 276 10.75 -2.94 3.02
C MET A 276 9.87 -2.34 4.10
N LEU A 277 9.08 -1.30 3.78
CA LEU A 277 8.12 -0.69 4.69
C LEU A 277 7.07 -1.70 5.16
N LEU A 278 6.48 -2.47 4.23
CA LEU A 278 5.50 -3.51 4.56
C LEU A 278 6.11 -4.58 5.50
N CYS A 279 7.33 -5.03 5.20
CA CYS A 279 7.99 -6.07 6.00
C CYS A 279 8.37 -5.58 7.41
N GLU A 280 8.81 -4.33 7.55
CA GLU A 280 9.07 -3.72 8.85
C GLU A 280 7.78 -3.56 9.66
N ALA A 281 6.67 -3.19 9.01
CA ALA A 281 5.36 -3.09 9.62
C ALA A 281 4.82 -4.43 10.14
N ASP A 282 5.19 -5.54 9.50
CA ASP A 282 4.82 -6.91 9.89
C ASP A 282 5.51 -7.37 11.18
N ILE A 283 6.57 -6.68 11.63
CA ILE A 283 7.25 -7.00 12.89
C ILE A 283 6.42 -6.56 14.09
N THR A 284 5.45 -7.38 14.48
CA THR A 284 4.52 -7.11 15.60
C THR A 284 4.85 -7.88 16.87
N SER A 285 6.12 -8.34 17.03
CA SER A 285 6.54 -9.12 18.20
C SER A 285 6.42 -8.30 19.49
N LYS A 286 5.77 -8.88 20.52
CA LYS A 286 5.75 -8.32 21.88
C LYS A 286 7.09 -8.43 22.59
N ASN A 287 8.01 -9.29 22.13
CA ASN A 287 9.35 -9.42 22.65
C ASN A 287 10.23 -8.30 22.09
N GLN A 288 10.55 -7.30 22.93
CA GLN A 288 11.29 -6.11 22.54
C GLN A 288 12.72 -6.45 22.04
N VAL A 289 13.39 -7.44 22.63
CA VAL A 289 14.74 -7.87 22.22
C VAL A 289 14.70 -8.46 20.81
N ARG A 290 13.72 -9.34 20.54
CA ARG A 290 13.52 -9.92 19.22
C ARG A 290 13.14 -8.86 18.19
N LYS A 291 12.26 -7.94 18.55
CA LYS A 291 11.86 -6.83 17.68
C LYS A 291 13.04 -5.93 17.33
N ALA A 292 13.85 -5.54 18.32
CA ALA A 292 15.05 -4.72 18.10
C ALA A 292 16.06 -5.42 17.16
N ARG A 293 16.28 -6.72 17.35
CA ARG A 293 17.16 -7.51 16.47
C ARG A 293 16.67 -7.52 15.02
N PHE A 294 15.38 -7.74 14.79
CA PHE A 294 14.83 -7.71 13.42
C PHE A 294 14.96 -6.32 12.80
N LEU A 295 14.62 -5.26 13.51
CA LEU A 295 14.75 -3.89 13.01
C LEU A 295 16.20 -3.55 12.66
N GLU A 296 17.18 -3.98 13.48
CA GLU A 296 18.60 -3.79 13.17
C GLU A 296 19.02 -4.55 11.90
N ASN A 297 18.56 -5.78 11.72
CA ASN A 297 18.81 -6.55 10.52
C ASN A 297 18.19 -5.90 9.27
N PHE A 298 16.99 -5.34 9.39
CA PHE A 298 16.37 -4.57 8.30
C PHE A 298 17.16 -3.30 7.96
N ARG A 299 17.73 -2.62 8.96
CA ARG A 299 18.63 -1.47 8.73
C ARG A 299 19.82 -1.90 7.86
N ILE A 300 20.45 -3.04 8.19
CA ILE A 300 21.57 -3.60 7.40
C ILE A 300 21.13 -3.90 5.96
N VAL A 301 19.95 -4.48 5.76
CA VAL A 301 19.40 -4.75 4.41
C VAL A 301 19.21 -3.44 3.64
N ARG A 302 18.65 -2.39 4.26
CA ARG A 302 18.47 -1.07 3.63
C ARG A 302 19.81 -0.43 3.26
N GLU A 303 20.80 -0.48 4.13
CA GLU A 303 22.15 0.04 3.85
C GLU A 303 22.78 -0.68 2.65
N LYS A 304 22.65 -2.00 2.58
CA LYS A 304 23.12 -2.76 1.43
C LYS A 304 22.36 -2.47 0.14
N ILE A 305 21.06 -2.21 0.21
CA ILE A 305 20.28 -1.76 -0.94
C ILE A 305 20.79 -0.41 -1.44
N ALA A 306 21.03 0.55 -0.54
CA ALA A 306 21.52 1.88 -0.88
C ALA A 306 22.93 1.80 -1.52
N ASP A 307 23.82 1.00 -0.94
CA ASP A 307 25.16 0.79 -1.44
C ASP A 307 25.18 0.10 -2.82
N LEU A 308 24.29 -0.88 -3.05
CA LEU A 308 24.12 -1.52 -4.36
C LEU A 308 23.61 -0.52 -5.41
N ARG A 309 22.62 0.31 -5.07
CA ARG A 309 22.10 1.35 -5.97
C ARG A 309 23.21 2.36 -6.35
N GLU A 310 24.03 2.78 -5.37
CA GLU A 310 25.14 3.69 -5.63
C GLU A 310 26.21 3.05 -6.51
N ARG A 311 26.57 1.78 -6.26
CA ARG A 311 27.54 1.04 -7.10
C ARG A 311 27.02 0.82 -8.53
N ASP A 312 25.76 0.45 -8.69
CA ASP A 312 25.18 0.24 -10.01
C ASP A 312 25.03 1.56 -10.75
N TYR A 313 24.66 2.65 -10.07
CA TYR A 313 24.67 4.00 -10.63
C TYR A 313 26.07 4.39 -11.10
N LYS A 314 27.11 4.23 -10.27
CA LYS A 314 28.50 4.49 -10.65
C LYS A 314 28.97 3.63 -11.83
N ARG A 315 28.48 2.39 -11.93
CA ARG A 315 28.77 1.50 -13.07
C ARG A 315 28.08 1.96 -14.34
N LEU A 316 26.82 2.35 -14.29
CA LEU A 316 26.09 2.90 -15.43
C LEU A 316 26.70 4.21 -15.95
N LEU A 317 27.35 4.97 -15.08
CA LEU A 317 28.07 6.19 -15.42
C LEU A 317 29.49 5.96 -15.96
N GLN A 318 30.01 4.71 -15.97
CA GLN A 318 31.23 4.42 -16.71
C GLN A 318 30.94 4.40 -18.20
N PRO A 319 31.71 5.16 -19.01
CA PRO A 319 31.54 5.12 -20.46
C PRO A 319 31.69 3.69 -21.02
N VAL A 320 30.86 3.32 -21.98
CA VAL A 320 30.98 2.02 -22.69
C VAL A 320 32.26 1.89 -23.48
N ILE A 321 32.95 3.01 -23.77
CA ILE A 321 34.31 3.03 -24.33
C ILE A 321 35.30 3.13 -23.17
N ASP A 322 36.09 2.10 -22.96
CA ASP A 322 37.07 2.05 -21.87
C ASP A 322 38.46 2.54 -22.28
N GLY A 323 39.37 2.62 -21.30
CA GLY A 323 40.73 3.08 -21.54
C GLY A 323 41.57 2.14 -22.42
N ASN A 324 41.30 0.84 -22.43
CA ASN A 324 42.00 -0.12 -23.30
C ASN A 324 41.62 0.11 -24.76
N GLU A 325 40.33 0.30 -25.01
CA GLU A 325 39.84 0.61 -26.33
C GLU A 325 40.41 1.93 -26.87
N ILE A 326 40.53 2.96 -26.03
CA ILE A 326 41.16 4.25 -26.40
C ILE A 326 42.66 4.00 -26.73
N MET A 327 43.38 3.21 -25.93
CA MET A 327 44.77 2.89 -26.21
C MET A 327 44.94 2.13 -27.53
N GLU A 328 44.10 1.14 -27.80
CA GLU A 328 44.12 0.39 -29.05
C GLU A 328 43.82 1.28 -30.27
N MET A 329 42.78 2.13 -30.16
CA MET A 329 42.34 2.97 -31.27
C MET A 329 43.34 4.03 -31.70
N PHE A 330 44.10 4.59 -30.75
CA PHE A 330 45.10 5.64 -31.02
C PHE A 330 46.53 5.14 -30.93
N HIS A 331 46.75 3.82 -30.81
CA HIS A 331 48.06 3.20 -30.66
C HIS A 331 48.93 3.83 -29.53
N LEU A 332 48.28 4.15 -28.41
CA LEU A 332 48.93 4.82 -27.25
C LEU A 332 49.26 3.82 -26.14
N PRO A 333 50.43 3.96 -25.50
CA PRO A 333 50.68 3.27 -24.22
C PRO A 333 49.80 3.92 -23.11
N PRO A 334 49.73 3.30 -21.93
CA PRO A 334 49.14 3.97 -20.76
C PRO A 334 49.78 5.33 -20.51
N CYS A 335 49.06 6.42 -20.77
CA CYS A 335 49.55 7.80 -20.73
C CYS A 335 48.50 8.76 -20.23
N ARG A 336 48.92 10.03 -20.01
CA ARG A 336 48.03 11.10 -19.51
C ARG A 336 46.91 11.42 -20.49
N GLU A 337 47.17 11.33 -21.79
CA GLU A 337 46.22 11.60 -22.89
C GLU A 337 45.06 10.62 -22.83
N VAL A 338 45.30 9.34 -22.64
CA VAL A 338 44.26 8.30 -22.46
C VAL A 338 43.41 8.60 -21.23
N GLY A 339 44.05 8.98 -20.11
CA GLY A 339 43.33 9.37 -18.88
C GLY A 339 42.44 10.60 -19.10
N THR A 340 42.90 11.60 -19.85
CA THR A 340 42.15 12.80 -20.18
C THR A 340 40.92 12.48 -21.04
N LEU A 341 41.11 11.67 -22.08
CA LEU A 341 40.00 11.27 -22.97
C LEU A 341 38.94 10.47 -22.20
N LYS A 342 39.37 9.51 -21.38
CA LYS A 342 38.46 8.75 -20.52
C LYS A 342 37.67 9.65 -19.56
N GLN A 343 38.34 10.65 -18.94
CA GLN A 343 37.66 11.58 -18.04
C GLN A 343 36.65 12.48 -18.77
N VAL A 344 36.96 12.90 -20.01
CA VAL A 344 36.04 13.68 -20.85
C VAL A 344 34.79 12.88 -21.17
N LEU A 345 34.93 11.61 -21.60
CA LEU A 345 33.78 10.75 -21.85
C LEU A 345 32.96 10.54 -20.60
N LYS A 346 33.60 10.31 -19.46
CA LYS A 346 32.94 10.14 -18.16
C LYS A 346 32.15 11.38 -17.76
N ASN A 347 32.71 12.57 -17.89
CA ASN A 347 32.02 13.81 -17.55
C ASN A 347 30.82 14.04 -18.47
N ALA A 348 30.96 13.81 -19.78
CA ALA A 348 29.86 13.97 -20.72
C ALA A 348 28.67 13.05 -20.44
N VAL A 349 28.93 11.81 -19.96
CA VAL A 349 27.88 10.89 -19.50
C VAL A 349 27.27 11.37 -18.19
N LEU A 350 28.08 11.81 -17.23
CA LEU A 350 27.64 12.34 -15.93
C LEU A 350 26.75 13.56 -16.07
N ASP A 351 27.12 14.47 -16.97
CA ASP A 351 26.40 15.75 -17.18
C ASP A 351 25.22 15.60 -18.15
N ASN A 352 24.93 14.34 -18.60
CA ASN A 352 23.92 14.03 -19.60
C ASN A 352 24.08 14.79 -20.94
N GLU A 353 25.30 15.20 -21.27
CA GLU A 353 25.60 15.86 -22.55
C GLU A 353 25.55 14.89 -23.73
N VAL A 354 25.91 13.60 -23.47
CA VAL A 354 25.93 12.53 -24.47
C VAL A 354 25.39 11.26 -23.82
N PRO A 355 24.47 10.50 -24.50
CA PRO A 355 24.02 9.22 -23.98
C PRO A 355 25.18 8.22 -23.88
N ASN A 356 25.13 7.34 -22.89
CA ASN A 356 26.17 6.32 -22.66
C ASN A 356 26.03 5.15 -23.67
N GLU A 357 26.10 5.50 -24.95
CA GLU A 357 26.02 4.60 -26.10
C GLU A 357 27.30 4.73 -26.94
N ARG A 358 27.67 3.64 -27.62
CA ARG A 358 28.94 3.55 -28.33
C ARG A 358 29.09 4.63 -29.41
N GLU A 359 28.09 4.81 -30.28
CA GLU A 359 28.18 5.75 -31.41
C GLU A 359 28.32 7.22 -30.96
N PRO A 360 27.46 7.76 -30.10
CA PRO A 360 27.59 9.15 -29.62
C PRO A 360 28.90 9.41 -28.87
N LEU A 361 29.35 8.43 -28.06
CA LEU A 361 30.62 8.58 -27.34
C LEU A 361 31.83 8.50 -28.23
N MET A 362 31.76 7.70 -29.32
CA MET A 362 32.80 7.63 -30.35
C MET A 362 32.94 8.97 -31.07
N VAL A 363 31.85 9.62 -31.41
CA VAL A 363 31.88 10.95 -32.06
C VAL A 363 32.55 11.96 -31.11
N LEU A 364 32.19 11.99 -29.83
CA LEU A 364 32.81 12.87 -28.84
C LEU A 364 34.29 12.57 -28.64
N LEU A 365 34.66 11.26 -28.56
CA LEU A 365 36.04 10.82 -28.42
C LEU A 365 36.91 11.31 -29.58
N MET A 366 36.45 11.12 -30.81
CA MET A 366 37.19 11.54 -32.02
C MET A 366 37.35 13.06 -32.09
N GLN A 367 36.32 13.83 -31.74
CA GLN A 367 36.41 15.30 -31.69
C GLN A 367 37.44 15.79 -30.66
N LYS A 368 37.49 15.16 -29.49
CA LYS A 368 38.40 15.54 -28.41
C LYS A 368 39.82 15.10 -28.71
N ALA A 369 40.00 13.88 -29.26
CA ALA A 369 41.31 13.37 -29.69
C ALA A 369 41.92 14.26 -30.79
N ALA A 370 41.15 14.65 -31.78
CA ALA A 370 41.61 15.59 -32.81
C ALA A 370 42.09 16.92 -32.25
N ARG A 371 41.39 17.47 -31.23
CA ARG A 371 41.83 18.70 -30.54
C ARG A 371 43.12 18.52 -29.74
N MET A 372 43.46 17.29 -29.37
CA MET A 372 44.73 16.95 -28.68
C MET A 372 45.81 16.54 -29.68
N GLY A 373 45.59 16.62 -30.98
CA GLY A 373 46.54 16.25 -32.01
C GLY A 373 46.70 14.74 -32.20
N LEU A 374 45.72 13.95 -31.70
CA LEU A 374 45.71 12.49 -31.89
C LEU A 374 44.88 12.16 -33.12
N SER A 375 45.39 11.33 -34.01
CA SER A 375 44.70 10.82 -35.20
C SER A 375 44.65 9.29 -35.16
N VAL A 376 43.54 8.72 -35.60
CA VAL A 376 43.46 7.29 -35.91
C VAL A 376 44.14 7.08 -37.24
N GLU A 377 45.23 6.33 -37.30
CA GLU A 377 45.78 5.89 -38.55
C GLU A 377 44.75 4.97 -39.22
N THR A 378 44.14 5.48 -40.30
CA THR A 378 43.40 4.64 -41.25
C THR A 378 44.42 3.71 -41.87
N GLY A 379 44.49 2.49 -41.39
CA GLY A 379 45.29 1.41 -42.07
C GLY A 379 44.80 1.31 -43.51
N GLY A 380 45.73 1.53 -44.40
CA GLY A 380 45.52 1.38 -45.82
C GLY A 380 45.38 -0.10 -46.24
#